data_a1afd00e71d64a5f3669caea7f0d3c37
#
_entry.id   a1afd00e71d64a5f3669caea7f0d3c37
#
_cell.length_a   1.000
_cell.length_b   1.000
_cell.length_c   1.000
_cell.angle_alpha   90.00
_cell.angle_beta   90.00
_cell.angle_gamma   90.00
#
_symmetry.space_group_name_H-M   'P 1'
#
loop_
_entity.id
_entity.type
_entity.pdbx_description
1 polymer ?
#
loop_
_entity_poly.entity_id
_entity_poly.type
_entity_poly.pdbx_seq_one_letter_code
_entity_poly.pdbx_strand_id
1 'polypeptide(L)'
;VRRIALLALTALACNPDVPAESTFGAGPTAVPEPASSSSSNSSSGSTGSTISGGSTSDAWSSSASEAGTGTPPPDFGPPGPAGCLGKIDFLFVISNANTMAPHQQQLLTIFPAFYNALAGEFADFDVHIMSVETDGGWFMGECSFCGDGCNPNGTLPTCGAVLDECDSTIGARATFPAGKESSARRCDLANGRYITREDADPFATFECIATVGSGGGIPLPADAMVAAVSDKLLGKNGYPPGCNQGFLRDDALLVVTIITDGYDSESSGPAEAWVKALTAAKHGDGSAYQVLVITSDRDTVPHLCGDYSPAVNRLRTFVELLPDGHGLIGSICENDFGPFFETAVEAVLERCDAYVPQ
;
A
#
# COMPACT_ATOMS: atom_id res chain seq x y z
N VAL A 1 -59.00 -0.55 12.73
CA VAL A 1 -58.95 -1.25 11.44
C VAL A 1 -57.63 -0.84 10.77
N ARG A 2 -56.56 -1.61 11.00
CA ARG A 2 -55.27 -1.42 10.35
C ARG A 2 -55.13 -2.44 9.22
N ARG A 3 -55.01 -1.95 7.99
CA ARG A 3 -54.72 -2.77 6.82
C ARG A 3 -53.21 -3.02 6.78
N ILE A 4 -52.78 -4.29 6.85
CA ILE A 4 -51.44 -4.76 6.61
C ILE A 4 -51.34 -4.96 5.10
N ALA A 5 -50.46 -4.21 4.43
CA ALA A 5 -50.11 -4.44 3.04
C ALA A 5 -48.98 -5.46 2.99
N LEU A 6 -49.27 -6.59 2.36
CA LEU A 6 -48.30 -7.65 2.05
C LEU A 6 -47.53 -7.21 0.78
N LEU A 7 -46.26 -6.91 0.93
CA LEU A 7 -45.35 -6.76 -0.22
C LEU A 7 -44.87 -8.15 -0.66
N ALA A 8 -45.26 -8.55 -1.87
CA ALA A 8 -44.75 -9.74 -2.51
C ALA A 8 -43.34 -9.42 -3.06
N LEU A 9 -42.33 -10.09 -2.55
CA LEU A 9 -41.01 -10.16 -3.17
C LEU A 9 -41.11 -11.09 -4.41
N THR A 10 -40.93 -10.54 -5.58
CA THR A 10 -40.70 -11.32 -6.80
C THR A 10 -39.23 -11.68 -6.88
N ALA A 11 -38.91 -12.93 -6.70
CA ALA A 11 -37.60 -13.50 -7.01
C ALA A 11 -37.40 -13.47 -8.55
N LEU A 12 -36.39 -12.73 -9.01
CA LEU A 12 -35.86 -12.86 -10.37
C LEU A 12 -35.03 -14.14 -10.43
N ALA A 13 -35.55 -15.14 -11.11
CA ALA A 13 -34.80 -16.35 -11.43
C ALA A 13 -33.82 -16.05 -12.59
N CYS A 14 -32.54 -16.34 -12.37
CA CYS A 14 -31.57 -16.44 -13.47
C CYS A 14 -31.92 -17.61 -14.38
N ASN A 15 -32.03 -17.34 -15.66
CA ASN A 15 -32.42 -18.31 -16.69
C ASN A 15 -31.17 -19.01 -17.25
N PRO A 16 -31.02 -20.33 -17.14
CA PRO A 16 -29.88 -21.04 -17.71
C PRO A 16 -30.25 -21.69 -19.04
N ASP A 17 -30.24 -20.93 -20.14
CA ASP A 17 -30.31 -21.49 -21.47
C ASP A 17 -29.65 -20.60 -22.51
N VAL A 18 -28.36 -20.85 -22.76
CA VAL A 18 -27.71 -20.57 -24.05
C VAL A 18 -26.80 -21.75 -24.39
N PRO A 19 -27.04 -22.47 -25.50
CA PRO A 19 -26.19 -23.58 -25.90
C PRO A 19 -24.89 -23.09 -26.53
N ALA A 20 -23.76 -23.68 -26.09
CA ALA A 20 -22.47 -23.52 -26.70
C ALA A 20 -22.34 -24.41 -27.94
N GLU A 21 -22.19 -23.84 -29.12
CA GLU A 21 -21.60 -24.50 -30.29
C GLU A 21 -20.60 -23.56 -30.96
N SER A 22 -19.33 -23.95 -30.92
CA SER A 22 -18.47 -23.93 -32.11
C SER A 22 -17.09 -24.52 -31.79
N THR A 23 -16.90 -25.69 -32.36
CA THR A 23 -15.66 -26.35 -32.66
C THR A 23 -14.75 -25.49 -33.53
N PHE A 24 -13.48 -25.27 -33.12
CA PHE A 24 -12.37 -25.09 -34.05
C PHE A 24 -11.13 -25.86 -33.60
N GLY A 25 -10.61 -26.54 -34.60
CA GLY A 25 -9.63 -27.62 -34.50
C GLY A 25 -8.21 -27.18 -34.10
N ALA A 26 -7.54 -28.16 -33.55
CA ALA A 26 -6.15 -28.14 -33.21
C ALA A 26 -5.27 -28.33 -34.45
N GLY A 27 -4.18 -27.52 -34.52
CA GLY A 27 -3.02 -27.84 -35.34
C GLY A 27 -1.76 -27.53 -34.54
N PRO A 28 -0.80 -28.48 -34.47
CA PRO A 28 0.40 -28.28 -33.71
C PRO A 28 1.46 -27.57 -34.55
N THR A 29 2.04 -26.48 -34.04
CA THR A 29 3.27 -25.91 -34.56
C THR A 29 4.39 -26.02 -33.54
N ALA A 30 5.46 -26.64 -34.00
CA ALA A 30 6.69 -26.92 -33.29
C ALA A 30 7.43 -25.67 -32.83
N VAL A 31 8.00 -25.75 -31.64
CA VAL A 31 8.91 -24.76 -31.04
C VAL A 31 10.33 -25.14 -31.48
N PRO A 32 11.19 -24.24 -31.99
CA PRO A 32 12.60 -24.45 -32.10
C PRO A 32 13.34 -24.05 -30.82
N GLU A 33 14.17 -24.95 -30.32
CA GLU A 33 15.17 -24.71 -29.27
C GLU A 33 16.17 -23.64 -29.68
N PRO A 34 16.65 -22.78 -28.80
CA PRO A 34 17.89 -22.04 -29.02
C PRO A 34 19.08 -22.78 -28.47
N ALA A 35 20.07 -22.90 -29.32
CA ALA A 35 21.37 -23.48 -29.08
C ALA A 35 22.19 -22.75 -28.02
N SER A 36 22.82 -23.57 -27.17
CA SER A 36 23.87 -23.18 -26.24
C SER A 36 25.14 -22.79 -26.98
N SER A 37 25.69 -21.62 -26.71
CA SER A 37 27.07 -21.28 -27.00
C SER A 37 27.81 -20.92 -25.73
N SER A 38 28.69 -21.84 -25.35
CA SER A 38 29.78 -21.67 -24.41
C SER A 38 30.89 -20.84 -25.03
N SER A 39 31.44 -19.87 -24.35
CA SER A 39 32.80 -19.42 -24.55
C SER A 39 33.43 -18.94 -23.25
N SER A 40 34.40 -19.69 -22.86
CA SER A 40 35.47 -19.46 -21.90
C SER A 40 36.46 -18.40 -22.41
N ASN A 41 37.02 -17.59 -21.51
CA ASN A 41 38.46 -17.31 -21.32
C ASN A 41 38.62 -16.12 -20.41
N SER A 42 39.29 -16.30 -19.35
CA SER A 42 40.71 -16.34 -18.93
C SER A 42 41.29 -14.95 -18.63
N SER A 43 41.52 -14.78 -17.36
CA SER A 43 42.77 -14.55 -16.63
C SER A 43 43.57 -13.26 -16.86
N SER A 44 44.11 -12.85 -15.75
CA SER A 44 45.31 -12.08 -15.41
C SER A 44 45.06 -10.57 -15.22
N GLY A 45 45.57 -9.92 -14.18
CA GLY A 45 46.71 -10.11 -13.36
C GLY A 45 46.81 -9.00 -12.32
N SER A 46 47.44 -9.37 -11.28
CA SER A 46 48.11 -8.68 -10.22
C SER A 46 48.66 -7.27 -10.53
N THR A 47 48.51 -6.33 -9.60
CA THR A 47 49.70 -5.67 -9.03
C THR A 47 49.31 -4.92 -7.77
N GLY A 48 49.99 -5.24 -6.70
CA GLY A 48 49.94 -4.53 -5.42
C GLY A 48 50.69 -3.22 -5.47
N SER A 49 50.29 -2.32 -4.61
CA SER A 49 51.16 -1.24 -4.12
C SER A 49 50.84 -0.97 -2.65
N THR A 50 51.73 -1.49 -1.85
CA THR A 50 51.98 -1.07 -0.46
C THR A 50 52.59 0.33 -0.47
N ILE A 51 52.01 1.25 0.26
CA ILE A 51 52.72 2.45 0.72
C ILE A 51 52.59 2.50 2.23
N SER A 52 53.75 2.26 2.86
CA SER A 52 54.03 2.51 4.27
C SER A 52 54.33 3.99 4.47
N GLY A 53 54.02 4.48 5.63
CA GLY A 53 54.87 5.52 6.21
C GLY A 53 54.18 6.75 6.70
N GLY A 54 54.35 7.01 7.98
CA GLY A 54 54.50 8.35 8.49
C GLY A 54 53.66 8.72 9.71
N SER A 55 54.04 8.19 10.89
CA SER A 55 53.71 8.85 12.15
C SER A 55 54.40 10.19 12.26
N THR A 56 53.65 11.23 12.48
CA THR A 56 54.16 12.47 13.12
C THR A 56 53.23 12.86 14.24
N SER A 57 53.71 12.64 15.42
CA SER A 57 53.21 13.18 16.69
C SER A 57 53.59 14.66 16.80
N ASP A 58 52.62 15.54 16.69
CA ASP A 58 52.80 16.92 17.10
C ASP A 58 52.13 17.15 18.45
N ALA A 59 52.98 17.30 19.47
CA ALA A 59 52.62 17.75 20.78
C ALA A 59 52.21 19.25 20.73
N TRP A 60 50.99 19.54 21.07
CA TRP A 60 50.53 20.89 21.35
C TRP A 60 50.52 21.14 22.86
N SER A 61 51.35 22.11 23.21
CA SER A 61 51.48 22.68 24.56
C SER A 61 50.18 23.30 25.04
N SER A 62 49.76 22.89 26.20
CA SER A 62 48.68 23.50 26.98
C SER A 62 49.09 24.88 27.47
N SER A 63 48.43 25.95 26.94
CA SER A 63 48.39 27.24 27.58
C SER A 63 47.16 27.29 28.49
N ALA A 64 47.40 27.36 29.79
CA ALA A 64 46.35 27.66 30.74
C ALA A 64 45.89 29.11 30.57
N SER A 65 44.60 29.30 30.32
CA SER A 65 43.96 30.61 30.39
C SER A 65 42.70 30.54 31.25
N GLU A 66 42.75 31.25 32.31
CA GLU A 66 41.75 31.88 33.16
C GLU A 66 40.33 31.29 33.24
N ALA A 67 39.98 30.99 34.49
CA ALA A 67 38.63 30.62 34.91
C ALA A 67 37.64 31.80 34.69
N GLY A 68 36.93 31.75 33.56
CA GLY A 68 35.67 32.43 33.38
C GLY A 68 34.54 31.62 34.02
N THR A 69 33.84 32.19 34.99
CA THR A 69 32.59 31.66 35.53
C THR A 69 31.46 31.81 34.52
N GLY A 70 31.58 31.14 33.40
CA GLY A 70 30.49 31.03 32.40
C GLY A 70 29.70 29.76 32.73
N THR A 71 28.40 29.90 32.90
CA THR A 71 27.48 28.77 32.94
C THR A 71 27.83 27.86 31.72
N PRO A 72 28.08 26.57 31.92
CA PRO A 72 28.32 25.67 30.81
C PRO A 72 27.15 25.78 29.82
N PRO A 73 27.40 25.83 28.50
CA PRO A 73 26.33 25.78 27.54
C PRO A 73 25.48 24.55 27.82
N PRO A 74 24.14 24.62 27.64
CA PRO A 74 23.27 23.51 27.82
C PRO A 74 23.80 22.33 26.99
N ASP A 75 24.07 21.22 27.65
CA ASP A 75 24.43 19.97 26.99
C ASP A 75 23.17 19.40 26.35
N PHE A 76 23.02 19.64 25.07
CA PHE A 76 21.90 19.09 24.29
C PHE A 76 22.03 17.59 24.04
N GLY A 77 23.03 16.91 24.62
CA GLY A 77 23.31 15.52 24.33
C GLY A 77 23.72 15.28 22.86
N PRO A 78 24.19 14.11 22.49
CA PRO A 78 24.31 13.77 21.09
C PRO A 78 22.91 13.86 20.45
N PRO A 79 22.76 14.47 19.25
CA PRO A 79 21.49 14.43 18.55
C PRO A 79 21.03 12.98 18.49
N GLY A 80 19.76 12.73 18.87
CA GLY A 80 19.17 11.41 18.71
C GLY A 80 19.33 10.91 17.28
N PRO A 81 19.21 9.61 17.04
CA PRO A 81 19.30 9.08 15.68
C PRO A 81 18.31 9.83 14.79
N ALA A 82 18.82 10.49 13.76
CA ALA A 82 17.99 11.11 12.74
C ALA A 82 17.40 10.02 11.84
N GLY A 83 16.20 10.25 11.34
CA GLY A 83 15.55 9.36 10.38
C GLY A 83 14.66 8.27 11.01
N CYS A 84 13.88 7.61 10.18
CA CYS A 84 12.99 6.53 10.59
C CYS A 84 13.73 5.21 10.89
N LEU A 85 15.02 5.14 10.60
CA LEU A 85 15.89 3.97 10.83
C LEU A 85 15.38 2.66 10.20
N GLY A 86 14.60 2.76 9.11
CA GLY A 86 13.97 1.60 8.47
C GLY A 86 12.69 1.12 9.15
N LYS A 87 12.15 1.84 10.14
CA LYS A 87 10.86 1.55 10.75
C LYS A 87 9.76 2.24 9.95
N ILE A 88 9.01 1.47 9.16
CA ILE A 88 8.03 2.00 8.21
C ILE A 88 6.71 1.21 8.29
N ASP A 89 5.60 1.94 8.36
CA ASP A 89 4.24 1.38 8.28
C ASP A 89 3.64 1.68 6.91
N PHE A 90 3.42 0.66 6.08
CA PHE A 90 2.82 0.79 4.75
C PHE A 90 1.33 0.50 4.80
N LEU A 91 0.52 1.49 4.46
CA LEU A 91 -0.92 1.36 4.26
C LEU A 91 -1.24 1.39 2.76
N PHE A 92 -1.69 0.26 2.21
CA PHE A 92 -2.20 0.18 0.85
C PHE A 92 -3.72 0.28 0.86
N VAL A 93 -4.25 1.34 0.23
CA VAL A 93 -5.69 1.56 0.03
C VAL A 93 -5.99 1.21 -1.42
N ILE A 94 -6.62 0.07 -1.64
CA ILE A 94 -6.78 -0.51 -2.97
C ILE A 94 -8.26 -0.54 -3.34
N SER A 95 -8.60 0.13 -4.44
CA SER A 95 -9.96 0.09 -4.97
C SER A 95 -10.30 -1.31 -5.49
N ASN A 96 -11.52 -1.73 -5.20
CA ASN A 96 -12.15 -2.96 -5.70
C ASN A 96 -13.24 -2.66 -6.76
N ALA A 97 -13.20 -1.51 -7.41
CA ALA A 97 -14.06 -1.21 -8.55
C ALA A 97 -13.90 -2.24 -9.69
N ASN A 98 -14.91 -2.36 -10.54
CA ASN A 98 -15.00 -3.40 -11.58
C ASN A 98 -13.81 -3.46 -12.55
N THR A 99 -13.08 -2.35 -12.71
CA THR A 99 -11.95 -2.20 -13.64
C THR A 99 -10.60 -2.38 -12.99
N MET A 100 -10.54 -2.62 -11.67
CA MET A 100 -9.30 -2.59 -10.90
C MET A 100 -8.44 -3.86 -10.95
N ALA A 101 -8.99 -5.01 -11.35
CA ALA A 101 -8.23 -6.27 -11.34
C ALA A 101 -6.88 -6.21 -12.10
N PRO A 102 -6.77 -5.63 -13.32
CA PRO A 102 -5.48 -5.49 -14.00
C PRO A 102 -4.49 -4.60 -13.25
N HIS A 103 -4.96 -3.55 -12.59
CA HIS A 103 -4.11 -2.61 -11.85
C HIS A 103 -3.60 -3.23 -10.54
N GLN A 104 -4.41 -4.07 -9.88
CA GLN A 104 -3.96 -4.88 -8.76
C GLN A 104 -2.83 -5.84 -9.19
N GLN A 105 -2.93 -6.46 -10.38
CA GLN A 105 -1.85 -7.32 -10.91
C GLN A 105 -0.56 -6.53 -11.22
N GLN A 106 -0.66 -5.29 -11.71
CA GLN A 106 0.51 -4.43 -11.88
C GLN A 106 1.18 -4.11 -10.54
N LEU A 107 0.40 -3.79 -9.51
CA LEU A 107 0.93 -3.59 -8.16
C LEU A 107 1.66 -4.82 -7.64
N LEU A 108 1.07 -6.00 -7.77
CA LEU A 108 1.69 -7.26 -7.33
C LEU A 108 2.99 -7.55 -8.07
N THR A 109 3.08 -7.20 -9.34
CA THR A 109 4.28 -7.39 -10.15
C THR A 109 5.44 -6.51 -9.69
N ILE A 110 5.16 -5.26 -9.31
CA ILE A 110 6.20 -4.30 -8.90
C ILE A 110 6.55 -4.37 -7.40
N PHE A 111 5.65 -4.84 -6.56
CA PHE A 111 5.81 -4.82 -5.11
C PHE A 111 7.12 -5.48 -4.62
N PRO A 112 7.57 -6.64 -5.15
CA PRO A 112 8.84 -7.24 -4.74
C PRO A 112 10.06 -6.34 -5.01
N ALA A 113 10.09 -5.63 -6.13
CA ALA A 113 11.17 -4.72 -6.46
C ALA A 113 11.16 -3.49 -5.53
N PHE A 114 10.00 -2.91 -5.30
CA PHE A 114 9.79 -1.80 -4.36
C PHE A 114 10.22 -2.16 -2.93
N TYR A 115 9.74 -3.29 -2.42
CA TYR A 115 10.09 -3.79 -1.09
C TYR A 115 11.60 -4.02 -0.94
N ASN A 116 12.22 -4.72 -1.90
CA ASN A 116 13.64 -5.05 -1.86
C ASN A 116 14.53 -3.82 -2.00
N ALA A 117 14.13 -2.82 -2.79
CA ALA A 117 14.86 -1.57 -2.91
C ALA A 117 14.92 -0.85 -1.55
N LEU A 118 13.81 -0.74 -0.85
CA LEU A 118 13.78 -0.14 0.49
C LEU A 118 14.53 -1.00 1.51
N ALA A 119 14.31 -2.32 1.53
CA ALA A 119 14.98 -3.21 2.45
C ALA A 119 16.52 -3.22 2.29
N GLY A 120 17.01 -2.92 1.09
CA GLY A 120 18.44 -2.84 0.80
C GLY A 120 19.15 -1.63 1.39
N GLU A 121 18.40 -0.56 1.70
CA GLU A 121 18.94 0.69 2.21
C GLU A 121 19.05 0.73 3.76
N PHE A 122 18.36 -0.17 4.46
CA PHE A 122 18.32 -0.18 5.91
C PHE A 122 18.99 -1.43 6.50
N ALA A 123 19.85 -1.24 7.50
CA ALA A 123 20.47 -2.33 8.23
C ALA A 123 19.47 -3.15 9.06
N ASP A 124 18.38 -2.53 9.50
CA ASP A 124 17.30 -3.16 10.26
C ASP A 124 15.95 -2.66 9.69
N PHE A 125 15.49 -3.33 8.62
CA PHE A 125 14.21 -3.00 7.98
C PHE A 125 13.06 -3.61 8.77
N ASP A 126 12.37 -2.77 9.53
CA ASP A 126 11.23 -3.14 10.37
C ASP A 126 9.93 -2.57 9.81
N VAL A 127 9.12 -3.42 9.22
CA VAL A 127 7.92 -3.01 8.50
C VAL A 127 6.64 -3.58 9.07
N HIS A 128 5.58 -2.76 8.99
CA HIS A 128 4.20 -3.22 9.02
C HIS A 128 3.58 -2.93 7.65
N ILE A 129 2.94 -3.91 7.02
CA ILE A 129 2.28 -3.72 5.72
C ILE A 129 0.84 -4.18 5.84
N MET A 130 -0.09 -3.25 5.65
CA MET A 130 -1.52 -3.49 5.71
C MET A 130 -2.18 -3.07 4.41
N SER A 131 -3.11 -3.87 3.91
CA SER A 131 -4.00 -3.51 2.82
C SER A 131 -5.42 -3.31 3.33
N VAL A 132 -6.13 -2.34 2.77
CA VAL A 132 -7.55 -2.08 2.99
C VAL A 132 -8.24 -1.89 1.65
N GLU A 133 -9.48 -2.28 1.56
CA GLU A 133 -10.34 -2.01 0.42
C GLU A 133 -11.19 -0.77 0.62
N THR A 134 -11.88 -0.31 -0.42
CA THR A 134 -12.45 1.03 -0.48
C THR A 134 -13.97 1.09 -0.32
N ASP A 135 -14.67 -0.01 -0.07
CA ASP A 135 -16.13 -0.02 0.05
C ASP A 135 -16.70 -0.66 1.33
N GLY A 136 -15.84 -0.99 2.28
CA GLY A 136 -16.24 -1.62 3.54
C GLY A 136 -16.35 -3.13 3.45
N GLY A 137 -15.70 -3.70 2.49
CA GLY A 137 -15.42 -5.11 2.39
C GLY A 137 -16.58 -5.99 1.97
N TRP A 138 -16.24 -7.05 1.29
CA TRP A 138 -17.18 -8.09 0.92
C TRP A 138 -18.39 -7.62 0.13
N PHE A 139 -18.31 -6.44 -0.49
CA PHE A 139 -19.34 -6.11 -1.43
C PHE A 139 -19.24 -7.10 -2.59
N MET A 140 -20.18 -8.00 -2.61
CA MET A 140 -20.11 -9.13 -3.51
C MET A 140 -20.94 -8.91 -4.76
N GLY A 141 -21.57 -7.73 -4.90
CA GLY A 141 -22.39 -7.45 -6.05
C GLY A 141 -23.24 -8.63 -6.48
N GLU A 142 -22.96 -9.18 -7.65
CA GLU A 142 -23.59 -10.38 -8.17
C GLU A 142 -23.26 -11.65 -7.38
N CYS A 143 -22.22 -11.63 -6.56
CA CYS A 143 -21.76 -12.77 -5.74
C CYS A 143 -22.27 -12.77 -4.29
N SER A 144 -23.26 -11.93 -3.97
CA SER A 144 -23.95 -11.94 -2.67
C SER A 144 -24.67 -13.27 -2.36
N PHE A 145 -24.88 -14.09 -3.38
CA PHE A 145 -25.47 -15.42 -3.27
C PHE A 145 -24.42 -16.47 -3.60
N CYS A 146 -24.35 -17.54 -2.81
CA CYS A 146 -23.47 -18.68 -3.05
C CYS A 146 -23.90 -19.46 -4.31
N GLY A 147 -23.69 -18.88 -5.49
CA GLY A 147 -24.01 -19.45 -6.79
C GLY A 147 -22.76 -19.74 -7.63
N ASP A 148 -22.84 -20.74 -8.49
CA ASP A 148 -21.71 -21.23 -9.32
C ASP A 148 -21.10 -20.14 -10.24
N GLY A 149 -21.86 -19.11 -10.60
CA GLY A 149 -21.41 -18.02 -11.48
C GLY A 149 -20.42 -17.04 -10.82
N CYS A 150 -20.33 -17.05 -9.50
CA CYS A 150 -19.47 -16.15 -8.75
C CYS A 150 -18.13 -16.74 -8.36
N ASN A 151 -17.94 -18.01 -8.64
CA ASN A 151 -16.71 -18.73 -8.32
C ASN A 151 -16.27 -19.61 -9.49
N PRO A 152 -15.46 -19.08 -10.41
CA PRO A 152 -14.98 -19.86 -11.55
C PRO A 152 -14.16 -21.09 -11.15
N ASN A 153 -13.71 -21.18 -9.90
CA ASN A 153 -12.91 -22.29 -9.39
C ASN A 153 -13.66 -23.19 -8.38
N GLY A 154 -14.96 -23.00 -8.16
CA GLY A 154 -15.77 -23.83 -7.27
C GLY A 154 -15.49 -23.69 -5.77
N THR A 155 -14.69 -22.74 -5.35
CA THR A 155 -14.29 -22.52 -3.95
C THR A 155 -14.58 -21.09 -3.50
N LEU A 156 -15.87 -20.73 -3.37
CA LEU A 156 -16.19 -19.44 -2.76
C LEU A 156 -15.87 -19.49 -1.27
N PRO A 157 -14.92 -18.69 -0.81
CA PRO A 157 -14.63 -18.59 0.61
C PRO A 157 -15.81 -18.02 1.39
N THR A 158 -16.67 -17.27 0.71
CA THR A 158 -17.82 -16.58 1.30
C THR A 158 -18.95 -17.50 1.66
N CYS A 159 -19.14 -18.60 0.91
CA CYS A 159 -20.18 -19.56 1.21
C CYS A 159 -19.79 -20.46 2.37
N GLY A 160 -20.43 -20.25 3.53
CA GLY A 160 -20.13 -20.97 4.77
C GLY A 160 -18.92 -20.44 5.54
N ALA A 161 -18.27 -19.38 5.09
CA ALA A 161 -17.23 -18.72 5.86
C ALA A 161 -17.84 -17.96 7.05
N VAL A 162 -17.16 -18.02 8.18
CA VAL A 162 -17.48 -17.20 9.34
C VAL A 162 -16.68 -15.90 9.21
N LEU A 163 -17.41 -14.81 8.97
CA LEU A 163 -16.83 -13.46 8.93
C LEU A 163 -16.75 -12.87 10.32
N ASP A 164 -15.72 -12.10 10.56
CA ASP A 164 -15.68 -11.17 11.68
C ASP A 164 -16.17 -9.77 11.25
N GLU A 165 -16.43 -8.90 12.21
CA GLU A 165 -16.87 -7.53 11.95
C GLU A 165 -15.85 -6.75 11.11
N CYS A 166 -14.56 -7.09 11.25
CA CYS A 166 -13.49 -6.43 10.52
C CYS A 166 -13.49 -6.76 9.03
N ASP A 167 -13.95 -7.96 8.67
CA ASP A 167 -14.02 -8.37 7.26
C ASP A 167 -15.05 -7.55 6.44
N SER A 168 -15.94 -6.78 7.11
CA SER A 168 -16.98 -5.95 6.51
C SER A 168 -16.95 -4.49 6.96
N THR A 169 -15.83 -4.02 7.47
CA THR A 169 -15.67 -2.65 7.96
C THR A 169 -14.73 -1.86 7.08
N ILE A 170 -15.18 -0.73 6.53
CA ILE A 170 -14.34 0.16 5.71
C ILE A 170 -13.08 0.60 6.47
N GLY A 171 -11.94 0.55 5.79
CA GLY A 171 -10.63 0.86 6.36
C GLY A 171 -10.09 -0.20 7.32
N ALA A 172 -10.82 -1.29 7.57
CA ALA A 172 -10.27 -2.42 8.29
C ALA A 172 -9.36 -3.26 7.36
N ARG A 173 -8.43 -3.94 7.98
CA ARG A 173 -7.47 -4.83 7.32
C ARG A 173 -8.12 -5.84 6.37
N ALA A 174 -7.62 -5.98 5.16
CA ALA A 174 -8.07 -6.95 4.17
C ALA A 174 -7.39 -8.31 4.42
N THR A 175 -7.81 -9.03 5.45
CA THR A 175 -7.25 -10.37 5.77
C THR A 175 -8.02 -11.51 5.16
N PHE A 176 -9.16 -11.22 4.57
CA PHE A 176 -10.00 -12.18 3.86
C PHE A 176 -10.67 -11.51 2.65
N PRO A 177 -9.91 -11.12 1.62
CA PRO A 177 -10.50 -10.59 0.40
C PRO A 177 -11.44 -11.63 -0.24
N ALA A 178 -12.66 -11.26 -0.56
CA ALA A 178 -13.67 -12.21 -0.95
C ALA A 178 -14.56 -11.78 -2.14
N GLY A 179 -14.28 -10.67 -2.77
CA GLY A 179 -14.95 -10.19 -3.97
C GLY A 179 -14.62 -11.02 -5.21
N LYS A 180 -15.27 -10.70 -6.33
CA LYS A 180 -14.92 -11.25 -7.63
C LYS A 180 -13.45 -10.94 -7.92
N GLU A 181 -12.70 -11.90 -8.46
CA GLU A 181 -11.28 -11.76 -8.79
C GLU A 181 -10.37 -11.42 -7.58
N SER A 182 -10.88 -11.58 -6.35
CA SER A 182 -10.08 -11.45 -5.15
C SER A 182 -9.23 -12.69 -4.91
N SER A 183 -8.35 -12.64 -3.90
CA SER A 183 -7.59 -13.83 -3.45
C SER A 183 -8.50 -14.96 -2.94
N ALA A 184 -9.73 -14.63 -2.58
CA ALA A 184 -10.81 -15.54 -2.21
C ALA A 184 -10.43 -16.54 -1.10
N ARG A 185 -9.55 -16.13 -0.20
CA ARG A 185 -9.09 -16.94 0.94
C ARG A 185 -8.69 -16.08 2.13
N ARG A 186 -8.69 -16.67 3.31
CA ARG A 186 -8.07 -16.04 4.47
C ARG A 186 -6.56 -16.05 4.30
N CYS A 187 -5.94 -14.88 4.45
CA CYS A 187 -4.51 -14.71 4.30
C CYS A 187 -3.77 -15.19 5.55
N ASP A 188 -2.64 -15.85 5.33
CA ASP A 188 -1.78 -16.34 6.40
C ASP A 188 -0.83 -15.23 6.85
N LEU A 189 -1.20 -14.59 7.96
CA LEU A 189 -0.49 -13.47 8.56
C LEU A 189 0.00 -13.89 9.95
N ALA A 190 1.28 -13.72 10.25
CA ALA A 190 1.88 -14.13 11.51
C ALA A 190 1.14 -13.55 12.74
N ASN A 191 0.68 -12.29 12.66
CA ASN A 191 -0.10 -11.65 13.72
C ASN A 191 -1.62 -11.60 13.43
N GLY A 192 -2.08 -12.16 12.31
CA GLY A 192 -3.47 -12.18 11.88
C GLY A 192 -4.06 -10.84 11.43
N ARG A 193 -3.22 -9.79 11.21
CA ARG A 193 -3.70 -8.44 10.88
C ARG A 193 -2.96 -7.75 9.74
N TYR A 194 -1.66 -7.76 9.75
CA TYR A 194 -0.80 -7.09 8.78
C TYR A 194 0.52 -7.85 8.68
N ILE A 195 1.25 -7.65 7.60
CA ILE A 195 2.57 -8.25 7.40
C ILE A 195 3.59 -7.58 8.32
N THR A 196 4.46 -8.39 8.88
CA THR A 196 5.63 -7.99 9.65
C THR A 196 6.86 -8.74 9.14
N ARG A 197 8.02 -8.44 9.67
CA ARG A 197 9.24 -9.22 9.39
C ARG A 197 9.18 -10.69 9.88
N GLU A 198 8.16 -11.05 10.66
CA GLU A 198 7.95 -12.42 11.15
C GLU A 198 7.21 -13.30 10.13
N ASP A 199 6.61 -12.68 9.10
CA ASP A 199 5.94 -13.40 8.03
C ASP A 199 6.97 -14.11 7.14
N ALA A 200 6.81 -15.41 6.96
CA ALA A 200 7.79 -16.26 6.28
C ALA A 200 7.93 -15.93 4.80
N ASP A 201 6.85 -15.48 4.15
CA ASP A 201 6.81 -15.05 2.75
C ASP A 201 5.96 -13.77 2.63
N PRO A 202 6.58 -12.60 2.81
CA PRO A 202 5.87 -11.33 2.74
C PRO A 202 5.28 -11.06 1.35
N PHE A 203 5.85 -11.62 0.28
CA PHE A 203 5.35 -11.41 -1.08
C PHE A 203 4.08 -12.22 -1.35
N ALA A 204 4.06 -13.49 -1.02
CA ALA A 204 2.84 -14.32 -1.13
C ALA A 204 1.73 -13.83 -0.19
N THR A 205 2.09 -13.32 0.99
CA THR A 205 1.14 -12.72 1.91
C THR A 205 0.60 -11.40 1.37
N PHE A 206 1.45 -10.55 0.78
CA PHE A 206 1.02 -9.31 0.12
C PHE A 206 0.10 -9.60 -1.07
N GLU A 207 0.44 -10.56 -1.91
CA GLU A 207 -0.46 -11.01 -2.99
C GLU A 207 -1.85 -11.34 -2.46
N CYS A 208 -1.92 -12.04 -1.33
CA CYS A 208 -3.20 -12.38 -0.72
C CYS A 208 -3.99 -11.15 -0.27
N ILE A 209 -3.39 -10.25 0.52
CA ILE A 209 -4.09 -9.10 1.11
C ILE A 209 -4.34 -7.96 0.11
N ALA A 210 -3.55 -7.86 -0.96
CA ALA A 210 -3.66 -6.81 -1.97
C ALA A 210 -4.53 -7.19 -3.17
N THR A 211 -4.84 -8.48 -3.36
CA THR A 211 -5.84 -8.92 -4.35
C THR A 211 -7.23 -8.78 -3.75
N VAL A 212 -7.66 -7.54 -3.53
CA VAL A 212 -8.96 -7.22 -2.93
C VAL A 212 -10.14 -7.54 -3.86
N GLY A 213 -9.85 -7.75 -5.15
CA GLY A 213 -10.83 -8.15 -6.15
C GLY A 213 -11.46 -6.98 -6.88
N SER A 214 -12.51 -7.30 -7.64
CA SER A 214 -13.32 -6.36 -8.41
C SER A 214 -14.81 -6.57 -8.14
N GLY A 215 -15.66 -5.65 -8.61
CA GLY A 215 -17.11 -5.76 -8.43
C GLY A 215 -17.62 -5.17 -7.13
N GLY A 216 -16.81 -4.38 -6.44
CA GLY A 216 -17.22 -3.56 -5.32
C GLY A 216 -18.28 -2.51 -5.68
N GLY A 217 -18.78 -1.82 -4.67
CA GLY A 217 -19.69 -0.69 -4.80
C GLY A 217 -19.00 0.57 -5.31
N ILE A 218 -19.45 1.71 -4.85
CA ILE A 218 -18.78 2.98 -5.11
C ILE A 218 -17.51 3.03 -4.24
N PRO A 219 -16.31 3.13 -4.83
CA PRO A 219 -15.09 3.16 -4.05
C PRO A 219 -14.97 4.47 -3.26
N LEU A 220 -14.58 4.38 -2.01
CA LEU A 220 -14.39 5.47 -1.05
C LEU A 220 -12.95 5.46 -0.52
N PRO A 221 -11.92 5.67 -1.38
CA PRO A 221 -10.53 5.49 -0.97
C PRO A 221 -10.09 6.42 0.16
N ALA A 222 -10.53 7.67 0.18
CA ALA A 222 -10.17 8.57 1.27
C ALA A 222 -10.90 8.21 2.58
N ASP A 223 -12.15 7.77 2.54
CA ASP A 223 -12.85 7.28 3.74
C ASP A 223 -12.17 6.02 4.29
N ALA A 224 -11.73 5.09 3.41
CA ALA A 224 -11.01 3.90 3.82
C ALA A 224 -9.66 4.25 4.47
N MET A 225 -8.90 5.18 3.87
CA MET A 225 -7.66 5.69 4.44
C MET A 225 -7.89 6.32 5.83
N VAL A 226 -8.83 7.25 5.94
CA VAL A 226 -9.14 7.96 7.20
C VAL A 226 -9.61 6.97 8.28
N ALA A 227 -10.46 6.02 7.91
CA ALA A 227 -10.92 5.00 8.83
C ALA A 227 -9.76 4.10 9.28
N ALA A 228 -8.88 3.70 8.36
CA ALA A 228 -7.74 2.80 8.65
C ALA A 228 -6.81 3.34 9.74
N VAL A 229 -6.59 4.66 9.77
CA VAL A 229 -5.73 5.33 10.75
C VAL A 229 -6.49 5.93 11.93
N SER A 230 -7.80 5.68 12.03
CA SER A 230 -8.62 6.20 13.12
C SER A 230 -8.36 5.50 14.45
N ASP A 231 -8.50 6.23 15.54
CA ASP A 231 -8.41 5.68 16.91
C ASP A 231 -9.32 4.48 17.13
N LYS A 232 -10.50 4.49 16.50
CA LYS A 232 -11.48 3.41 16.60
C LYS A 232 -10.91 2.11 16.04
N LEU A 233 -10.36 2.11 14.82
CA LEU A 233 -9.83 0.90 14.21
C LEU A 233 -8.46 0.52 14.77
N LEU A 234 -7.68 1.48 15.25
CA LEU A 234 -6.41 1.23 15.92
C LEU A 234 -6.57 0.77 17.39
N GLY A 235 -7.75 0.93 17.99
CA GLY A 235 -7.97 0.64 19.41
C GLY A 235 -7.20 1.58 20.33
N LYS A 236 -7.01 2.84 19.92
CA LYS A 236 -6.30 3.89 20.68
C LYS A 236 -7.29 4.81 21.42
N ASN A 237 -6.78 5.67 22.31
CA ASN A 237 -7.53 6.76 22.96
C ASN A 237 -8.84 6.33 23.65
N GLY A 238 -8.85 5.15 24.29
CA GLY A 238 -9.99 4.63 25.06
C GLY A 238 -10.99 3.80 24.25
N TYR A 239 -10.75 3.59 22.97
CA TYR A 239 -11.51 2.62 22.19
C TYR A 239 -11.08 1.19 22.54
N PRO A 240 -11.99 0.20 22.46
CA PRO A 240 -11.63 -1.20 22.60
C PRO A 240 -10.67 -1.64 21.48
N PRO A 241 -10.01 -2.80 21.62
CA PRO A 241 -9.14 -3.35 20.57
C PRO A 241 -9.84 -3.32 19.20
N GLY A 242 -9.25 -2.62 18.24
CA GLY A 242 -9.81 -2.42 16.90
C GLY A 242 -9.24 -3.39 15.87
N CYS A 243 -9.81 -3.36 14.66
CA CYS A 243 -9.41 -4.23 13.55
C CYS A 243 -7.93 -4.05 13.15
N ASN A 244 -7.42 -2.83 13.24
CA ASN A 244 -6.06 -2.46 12.83
C ASN A 244 -5.11 -2.29 14.03
N GLN A 245 -5.47 -2.85 15.20
CA GLN A 245 -4.67 -2.69 16.41
C GLN A 245 -3.22 -3.12 16.20
N GLY A 246 -2.29 -2.25 16.60
CA GLY A 246 -0.86 -2.48 16.52
C GLY A 246 -0.23 -2.15 15.15
N PHE A 247 -1.03 -1.85 14.13
CA PHE A 247 -0.52 -1.52 12.80
C PHE A 247 0.29 -0.22 12.81
N LEU A 248 -0.33 0.88 13.24
CA LEU A 248 0.29 2.20 13.21
C LEU A 248 1.14 2.43 14.46
N ARG A 249 2.45 2.54 14.27
CA ARG A 249 3.44 2.82 15.30
C ARG A 249 3.73 4.32 15.37
N ASP A 250 3.90 4.84 16.58
CA ASP A 250 4.11 6.27 16.79
C ASP A 250 5.50 6.72 16.28
N ASP A 251 6.49 5.82 16.38
CA ASP A 251 7.89 6.05 16.01
C ASP A 251 8.27 5.53 14.61
N ALA A 252 7.31 5.10 13.79
CA ALA A 252 7.51 4.68 12.40
C ALA A 252 7.10 5.78 11.41
N LEU A 253 7.72 5.82 10.24
CA LEU A 253 7.21 6.60 9.11
C LEU A 253 5.96 5.91 8.55
N LEU A 254 4.87 6.63 8.35
CA LEU A 254 3.68 6.11 7.68
C LEU A 254 3.77 6.38 6.17
N VAL A 255 3.71 5.34 5.36
CA VAL A 255 3.60 5.45 3.90
C VAL A 255 2.22 4.98 3.46
N VAL A 256 1.42 5.91 2.93
CA VAL A 256 0.08 5.61 2.42
C VAL A 256 0.13 5.51 0.90
N THR A 257 -0.29 4.37 0.34
CA THR A 257 -0.39 4.17 -1.10
C THR A 257 -1.85 3.98 -1.48
N ILE A 258 -2.44 4.91 -2.25
CA ILE A 258 -3.81 4.83 -2.74
C ILE A 258 -3.79 4.45 -4.21
N ILE A 259 -4.53 3.40 -4.59
CA ILE A 259 -4.62 2.94 -5.98
C ILE A 259 -6.10 2.82 -6.36
N THR A 260 -6.54 3.66 -7.30
CA THR A 260 -7.93 3.69 -7.79
C THR A 260 -8.00 4.26 -9.19
N ASP A 261 -8.92 3.77 -10.00
CA ASP A 261 -9.22 4.30 -11.34
C ASP A 261 -10.23 5.46 -11.31
N GLY A 262 -10.78 5.78 -10.14
CA GLY A 262 -11.75 6.86 -9.92
C GLY A 262 -11.14 8.17 -9.42
N TYR A 263 -11.99 9.18 -9.28
CA TYR A 263 -11.65 10.53 -8.79
C TYR A 263 -11.94 10.74 -7.30
N ASP A 264 -12.40 9.71 -6.64
CA ASP A 264 -12.90 9.78 -5.25
C ASP A 264 -13.97 10.88 -5.06
N SER A 265 -15.02 10.82 -5.88
CA SER A 265 -16.11 11.79 -5.83
C SER A 265 -17.01 11.64 -4.59
N GLU A 266 -17.00 10.48 -3.95
CA GLU A 266 -18.00 10.06 -2.97
C GLU A 266 -17.49 10.00 -1.52
N SER A 267 -16.18 9.94 -1.29
CA SER A 267 -15.62 9.97 0.08
C SER A 267 -16.04 11.24 0.83
N SER A 268 -16.23 11.08 2.11
CA SER A 268 -16.73 12.12 3.01
C SER A 268 -15.73 13.26 3.22
N GLY A 269 -16.26 14.45 3.44
CA GLY A 269 -15.47 15.62 3.77
C GLY A 269 -14.62 16.17 2.62
N PRO A 270 -13.99 17.31 2.81
CA PRO A 270 -13.04 17.89 1.85
C PRO A 270 -11.63 17.30 2.03
N ALA A 271 -10.77 17.46 1.03
CA ALA A 271 -9.41 16.95 1.01
C ALA A 271 -8.54 17.43 2.20
N GLU A 272 -8.79 18.64 2.71
CA GLU A 272 -8.15 19.18 3.91
C GLU A 272 -8.45 18.34 5.17
N ALA A 273 -9.64 17.75 5.23
CA ALA A 273 -10.00 16.87 6.34
C ALA A 273 -9.20 15.56 6.30
N TRP A 274 -8.84 15.07 5.11
CA TRP A 274 -8.02 13.87 4.93
C TRP A 274 -6.57 14.11 5.35
N VAL A 275 -5.99 15.27 4.96
CA VAL A 275 -4.64 15.70 5.44
C VAL A 275 -4.64 15.79 6.96
N LYS A 276 -5.68 16.43 7.55
CA LYS A 276 -5.81 16.55 8.99
C LYS A 276 -5.90 15.19 9.69
N ALA A 277 -6.57 14.22 9.10
CA ALA A 277 -6.70 12.88 9.67
C ALA A 277 -5.33 12.17 9.73
N LEU A 278 -4.52 12.22 8.65
CA LEU A 278 -3.15 11.66 8.65
C LEU A 278 -2.26 12.35 9.68
N THR A 279 -2.28 13.69 9.71
CA THR A 279 -1.49 14.46 10.68
C THR A 279 -1.91 14.12 12.12
N ALA A 280 -3.21 13.98 12.39
CA ALA A 280 -3.71 13.59 13.71
C ALA A 280 -3.28 12.16 14.09
N ALA A 281 -3.29 11.22 13.15
CA ALA A 281 -2.87 9.84 13.36
C ALA A 281 -1.38 9.73 13.74
N LYS A 282 -0.58 10.75 13.38
CA LYS A 282 0.83 10.90 13.73
C LYS A 282 1.05 12.03 14.76
N HIS A 283 0.11 12.17 15.70
CA HIS A 283 0.18 13.09 16.86
C HIS A 283 0.41 14.56 16.51
N GLY A 284 -0.01 14.99 15.33
CA GLY A 284 0.17 16.36 14.84
C GLY A 284 1.47 16.57 14.06
N ASP A 285 2.29 15.53 13.90
CA ASP A 285 3.53 15.58 13.11
C ASP A 285 3.24 15.40 11.62
N GLY A 286 3.23 16.52 10.89
CA GLY A 286 3.05 16.52 9.43
C GLY A 286 4.26 15.95 8.68
N SER A 287 5.42 15.74 9.32
CA SER A 287 6.62 15.16 8.69
C SER A 287 6.62 13.62 8.74
N ALA A 288 5.74 13.00 9.52
CA ALA A 288 5.76 11.59 9.85
C ALA A 288 5.02 10.70 8.83
N TYR A 289 4.67 11.22 7.65
CA TYR A 289 4.03 10.42 6.62
C TYR A 289 4.43 10.84 5.20
N GLN A 290 4.35 9.89 4.27
CA GLN A 290 4.46 10.03 2.81
C GLN A 290 3.20 9.48 2.16
N VAL A 291 2.68 10.16 1.13
CA VAL A 291 1.47 9.73 0.40
C VAL A 291 1.82 9.48 -1.06
N LEU A 292 1.45 8.32 -1.55
CA LEU A 292 1.62 7.85 -2.92
C LEU A 292 0.23 7.61 -3.50
N VAL A 293 -0.10 8.24 -4.61
CA VAL A 293 -1.42 8.11 -5.24
C VAL A 293 -1.27 7.69 -6.70
N ILE A 294 -1.91 6.59 -7.08
CA ILE A 294 -2.08 6.19 -8.48
C ILE A 294 -3.57 6.28 -8.78
N THR A 295 -3.95 7.23 -9.65
CA THR A 295 -5.35 7.54 -9.93
C THR A 295 -5.54 7.99 -11.39
N SER A 296 -6.78 8.18 -11.82
CA SER A 296 -7.07 8.71 -13.16
C SER A 296 -6.52 10.14 -13.34
N ASP A 297 -5.91 10.39 -14.49
CA ASP A 297 -5.34 11.69 -14.88
C ASP A 297 -6.16 12.44 -15.92
N ARG A 298 -7.42 12.03 -16.16
CA ARG A 298 -8.30 12.65 -17.17
C ARG A 298 -8.60 14.13 -16.91
N ASP A 299 -8.32 14.62 -15.72
CA ASP A 299 -8.47 16.04 -15.30
C ASP A 299 -7.24 16.89 -15.63
N THR A 300 -6.19 16.31 -16.19
CA THR A 300 -4.95 17.02 -16.55
C THR A 300 -4.73 17.11 -18.05
N VAL A 301 -3.77 17.93 -18.48
CA VAL A 301 -3.30 18.02 -19.86
C VAL A 301 -1.78 18.13 -19.83
N PRO A 302 -1.03 17.15 -20.39
CA PRO A 302 -1.52 15.94 -21.05
C PRO A 302 -2.09 14.90 -20.05
N HIS A 303 -2.81 13.89 -20.56
CA HIS A 303 -3.34 12.77 -19.80
C HIS A 303 -3.18 11.47 -20.60
N LEU A 304 -3.20 10.34 -19.89
CA LEU A 304 -3.07 9.00 -20.46
C LEU A 304 -4.42 8.26 -20.49
N CYS A 305 -5.27 8.56 -19.51
CA CYS A 305 -6.56 7.89 -19.36
C CYS A 305 -7.60 8.48 -20.32
N GLY A 306 -8.09 7.70 -21.28
CA GLY A 306 -9.29 7.98 -22.09
C GLY A 306 -9.49 9.44 -22.51
N ASP A 307 -10.75 9.90 -22.53
CA ASP A 307 -11.07 11.28 -22.86
C ASP A 307 -10.88 12.23 -21.69
N TYR A 308 -10.46 13.47 -21.98
CA TYR A 308 -10.37 14.53 -20.97
C TYR A 308 -11.71 14.74 -20.23
N SER A 309 -11.62 14.90 -18.93
CA SER A 309 -12.76 15.21 -18.06
C SER A 309 -12.46 16.46 -17.22
N PRO A 310 -13.31 17.49 -17.25
CA PRO A 310 -13.13 18.66 -16.42
C PRO A 310 -13.50 18.43 -14.95
N ALA A 311 -13.92 17.22 -14.59
CA ALA A 311 -14.21 16.87 -13.19
C ALA A 311 -12.91 16.85 -12.39
N VAL A 312 -12.88 17.57 -11.28
CA VAL A 312 -11.72 17.65 -10.40
C VAL A 312 -11.49 16.30 -9.75
N ASN A 313 -10.28 15.78 -9.86
CA ASN A 313 -9.83 14.62 -9.11
C ASN A 313 -9.50 15.04 -7.67
N ARG A 314 -10.34 14.64 -6.72
CA ARG A 314 -10.17 15.03 -5.31
C ARG A 314 -8.91 14.45 -4.66
N LEU A 315 -8.43 13.30 -5.15
CA LEU A 315 -7.15 12.73 -4.68
C LEU A 315 -5.96 13.58 -5.16
N ARG A 316 -6.06 14.22 -6.34
CA ARG A 316 -5.05 15.20 -6.78
C ARG A 316 -5.05 16.41 -5.87
N THR A 317 -6.22 16.99 -5.59
CA THR A 317 -6.36 18.08 -4.63
C THR A 317 -5.80 17.70 -3.25
N PHE A 318 -6.02 16.46 -2.80
CA PHE A 318 -5.48 15.95 -1.56
C PHE A 318 -3.93 15.95 -1.57
N VAL A 319 -3.31 15.46 -2.65
CA VAL A 319 -1.86 15.45 -2.79
C VAL A 319 -1.29 16.87 -2.83
N GLU A 320 -1.94 17.80 -3.51
CA GLU A 320 -1.54 19.20 -3.61
C GLU A 320 -1.62 19.97 -2.26
N LEU A 321 -2.44 19.50 -1.33
CA LEU A 321 -2.56 20.08 0.01
C LEU A 321 -1.55 19.54 1.02
N LEU A 322 -0.82 18.48 0.67
CA LEU A 322 0.23 17.95 1.53
C LEU A 322 1.41 18.93 1.60
N PRO A 323 2.22 18.90 2.66
CA PRO A 323 3.49 19.63 2.68
C PRO A 323 4.36 19.25 1.48
N ASP A 324 5.24 20.17 1.07
CA ASP A 324 6.13 19.95 -0.07
C ASP A 324 6.92 18.64 0.07
N GLY A 325 6.91 17.82 -1.00
CA GLY A 325 7.60 16.55 -1.05
C GLY A 325 6.89 15.37 -0.33
N HIS A 326 5.73 15.61 0.33
CA HIS A 326 4.99 14.56 1.03
C HIS A 326 4.00 13.79 0.16
N GLY A 327 3.78 14.22 -1.06
CA GLY A 327 2.84 13.62 -1.99
C GLY A 327 3.48 13.30 -3.34
N LEU A 328 3.20 12.11 -3.86
CA LEU A 328 3.53 11.71 -5.21
C LEU A 328 2.26 11.22 -5.89
N ILE A 329 2.02 11.65 -7.14
CA ILE A 329 0.85 11.23 -7.91
C ILE A 329 1.26 10.67 -9.27
N GLY A 330 0.68 9.53 -9.66
CA GLY A 330 0.84 8.87 -10.93
C GLY A 330 -0.49 8.56 -11.59
N SER A 331 -0.43 8.24 -12.90
CA SER A 331 -1.60 7.83 -13.68
C SER A 331 -1.86 6.33 -13.52
N ILE A 332 -3.12 5.97 -13.27
CA ILE A 332 -3.58 4.57 -13.27
C ILE A 332 -3.52 3.95 -14.67
N CYS A 333 -3.47 4.78 -15.71
CA CYS A 333 -3.44 4.36 -17.10
C CYS A 333 -2.02 4.13 -17.65
N GLU A 334 -1.00 4.24 -16.81
CA GLU A 334 0.33 3.76 -17.16
C GLU A 334 0.30 2.24 -17.36
N ASN A 335 1.04 1.78 -18.38
CA ASN A 335 1.15 0.35 -18.66
C ASN A 335 2.07 -0.37 -17.66
N ASP A 336 2.89 0.38 -16.94
CA ASP A 336 3.87 -0.12 -15.98
C ASP A 336 3.99 0.89 -14.83
N PHE A 337 3.77 0.42 -13.62
CA PHE A 337 3.94 1.23 -12.41
C PHE A 337 5.40 1.30 -11.93
N GLY A 338 6.33 0.60 -12.59
CA GLY A 338 7.76 0.56 -12.22
C GLY A 338 8.37 1.94 -12.03
N PRO A 339 8.32 2.84 -13.04
CA PRO A 339 8.91 4.20 -12.91
C PRO A 339 8.30 5.03 -11.79
N PHE A 340 7.00 4.87 -11.50
CA PHE A 340 6.36 5.52 -10.36
C PHE A 340 6.92 5.01 -9.03
N PHE A 341 7.04 3.69 -8.87
CA PHE A 341 7.55 3.10 -7.64
C PHE A 341 9.06 3.30 -7.45
N GLU A 342 9.85 3.44 -8.53
CA GLU A 342 11.25 3.87 -8.45
C GLU A 342 11.35 5.28 -7.83
N THR A 343 10.55 6.23 -8.31
CA THR A 343 10.45 7.58 -7.72
C THR A 343 9.90 7.54 -6.28
N ALA A 344 8.97 6.61 -6.00
CA ALA A 344 8.42 6.43 -4.67
C ALA A 344 9.46 5.93 -3.66
N VAL A 345 10.39 5.06 -4.06
CA VAL A 345 11.51 4.64 -3.21
C VAL A 345 12.34 5.85 -2.79
N GLU A 346 12.74 6.69 -3.75
CA GLU A 346 13.51 7.91 -3.47
C GLU A 346 12.76 8.84 -2.50
N ALA A 347 11.47 9.08 -2.73
CA ALA A 347 10.64 9.92 -1.86
C ALA A 347 10.50 9.36 -0.44
N VAL A 348 10.35 8.04 -0.29
CA VAL A 348 10.26 7.38 1.01
C VAL A 348 11.59 7.46 1.76
N LEU A 349 12.72 7.25 1.07
CA LEU A 349 14.05 7.36 1.67
C LEU A 349 14.33 8.79 2.14
N GLU A 350 14.08 9.79 1.29
CA GLU A 350 14.24 11.21 1.64
C GLU A 350 13.36 11.58 2.86
N ARG A 351 12.12 11.09 2.88
CA ARG A 351 11.21 11.33 4.00
C ARG A 351 11.67 10.61 5.27
N CYS A 352 12.15 9.37 5.14
CA CYS A 352 12.70 8.63 6.26
C CYS A 352 13.89 9.35 6.88
N ASP A 353 14.81 9.86 6.08
CA ASP A 353 16.00 10.60 6.55
C ASP A 353 15.62 11.91 7.26
N ALA A 354 14.57 12.58 6.79
CA ALA A 354 14.09 13.84 7.35
C ALA A 354 13.20 13.64 8.61
N TYR A 355 12.67 12.45 8.82
CA TYR A 355 11.76 12.14 9.93
C TYR A 355 12.53 12.04 11.24
N VAL A 356 12.01 12.68 12.29
CA VAL A 356 12.52 12.56 13.65
C VAL A 356 11.42 11.95 14.52
N PRO A 357 11.54 10.68 14.92
CA PRO A 357 10.58 10.05 15.82
C PRO A 357 10.43 10.84 17.12
N GLN A 358 9.18 11.03 17.56
CA GLN A 358 8.83 11.82 18.76
C GLN A 358 8.67 10.93 19.98
#